data_2c95232abc2f2723dba9c63924babc82
#
_entry.id   2c95232abc2f2723dba9c63924babc82
#
_cell.length_a   1.000
_cell.length_b   1.000
_cell.length_c   1.000
_cell.angle_alpha   90.00
_cell.angle_beta   90.00
_cell.angle_gamma   90.00
#
_symmetry.space_group_name_H-M   'P 1'
#
loop_
_entity.id
_entity.type
_entity.pdbx_description
1 polymer ?
#
loop_
_entity_poly.entity_id
_entity_poly.type
_entity_poly.pdbx_seq_one_letter_code
_entity_poly.pdbx_strand_id
1 'polypeptide(L)'
;MCSSDLIEHALLDPRQGSEAVRRCCEEARHHGFAGVCLASRWMPQAREWLGGKGPTRLVSVIGFPFGAVAGPLKRAEAEWAAEHGAEELDVVPDFALLLDGQATALHDELAAIVELGLPVKLILESAQLEATALETLVEVGLDAGVAFLKTGTGLGPAATPADVGRLRELARGRCAIKASGGIRDLDGALALVAAGASRLGTSRGGLLVEAQRRAGRGA
;
A
#
# COMPACT_ATOMS: atom_id res chain seq x y z
N MET A 1 9.93 18.06 -0.28
CA MET A 1 10.73 17.19 0.61
C MET A 1 10.08 15.82 0.67
N CYS A 2 10.85 14.75 0.52
CA CYS A 2 10.35 13.40 0.79
C CYS A 2 10.50 13.14 2.30
N SER A 3 9.52 13.53 3.10
CA SER A 3 9.56 13.33 4.54
C SER A 3 9.43 11.84 4.88
N SER A 4 10.12 11.37 5.92
CA SER A 4 10.06 9.96 6.35
C SER A 4 8.64 9.50 6.71
N ASP A 5 7.79 10.42 7.15
CA ASP A 5 6.39 10.19 7.46
C ASP A 5 5.48 9.93 6.24
N LEU A 6 6.03 9.99 5.01
CA LEU A 6 5.36 9.53 3.79
C LEU A 6 5.73 8.08 3.42
N ILE A 7 6.76 7.51 4.04
CA ILE A 7 7.29 6.19 3.66
C ILE A 7 6.59 5.08 4.43
N GLU A 8 6.02 4.13 3.70
CA GLU A 8 5.68 2.80 4.22
C GLU A 8 6.78 1.82 3.79
N HIS A 9 7.56 1.37 4.77
CA HIS A 9 8.66 0.44 4.54
C HIS A 9 8.13 -0.96 4.32
N ALA A 10 8.34 -1.53 3.12
CA ALA A 10 7.72 -2.79 2.72
C ALA A 10 8.73 -3.94 2.69
N LEU A 11 8.33 -5.08 3.28
CA LEU A 11 9.05 -6.34 3.18
C LEU A 11 8.06 -7.45 2.79
N LEU A 12 7.93 -7.70 1.49
CA LEU A 12 6.91 -8.60 0.91
C LEU A 12 7.49 -9.79 0.16
N ASP A 13 8.83 -9.95 0.13
CA ASP A 13 9.47 -11.16 -0.41
C ASP A 13 9.16 -12.35 0.53
N PRO A 14 8.42 -13.38 0.07
CA PRO A 14 7.99 -14.49 0.91
C PRO A 14 9.13 -15.37 1.41
N ARG A 15 10.34 -15.21 0.87
CA ARG A 15 11.55 -15.94 1.28
C ARG A 15 12.26 -15.31 2.47
N GLN A 16 11.83 -14.15 2.93
CA GLN A 16 12.41 -13.48 4.09
C GLN A 16 11.86 -14.04 5.40
N GLY A 17 12.76 -14.29 6.33
CA GLY A 17 12.44 -14.82 7.66
C GLY A 17 12.22 -13.72 8.72
N SER A 18 11.94 -14.18 9.95
CA SER A 18 11.61 -13.31 11.10
C SER A 18 12.65 -12.23 11.38
N GLU A 19 13.94 -12.54 11.25
CA GLU A 19 15.02 -11.59 11.49
C GLU A 19 15.01 -10.41 10.51
N ALA A 20 14.67 -10.67 9.23
CA ALA A 20 14.53 -9.60 8.24
C ALA A 20 13.31 -8.72 8.54
N VAL A 21 12.20 -9.33 8.98
CA VAL A 21 10.98 -8.59 9.38
C VAL A 21 11.24 -7.75 10.63
N ARG A 22 11.96 -8.30 11.63
CA ARG A 22 12.36 -7.56 12.84
C ARG A 22 13.18 -6.32 12.47
N ARG A 23 14.21 -6.48 11.64
CA ARG A 23 15.02 -5.33 11.17
C ARG A 23 14.19 -4.30 10.41
N CYS A 24 13.25 -4.73 9.58
CA CYS A 24 12.33 -3.83 8.87
C CYS A 24 11.50 -2.98 9.87
N CYS A 25 10.99 -3.57 10.93
CA CYS A 25 10.26 -2.87 11.99
C CYS A 25 11.16 -1.88 12.76
N GLU A 26 12.37 -2.32 13.13
CA GLU A 26 13.35 -1.49 13.84
C GLU A 26 13.78 -0.27 13.00
N GLU A 27 14.05 -0.48 11.71
CA GLU A 27 14.40 0.58 10.76
C GLU A 27 13.25 1.60 10.61
N ALA A 28 12.01 1.12 10.49
CA ALA A 28 10.85 1.99 10.38
C ALA A 28 10.65 2.86 11.63
N ARG A 29 10.82 2.30 12.81
CA ARG A 29 10.78 3.06 14.07
C ARG A 29 11.91 4.07 14.16
N HIS A 30 13.14 3.65 13.80
CA HIS A 30 14.33 4.51 13.86
C HIS A 30 14.19 5.75 12.97
N HIS A 31 13.65 5.58 11.78
CA HIS A 31 13.50 6.68 10.83
C HIS A 31 12.17 7.43 10.95
N GLY A 32 11.24 6.96 11.76
CA GLY A 32 9.90 7.53 11.89
C GLY A 32 9.08 7.38 10.60
N PHE A 33 9.11 6.20 9.98
CA PHE A 33 8.32 5.95 8.79
C PHE A 33 6.82 5.93 9.11
N ALA A 34 5.99 6.27 8.11
CA ALA A 34 4.54 6.23 8.20
C ALA A 34 4.03 4.83 8.56
N GLY A 35 4.70 3.79 8.09
CA GLY A 35 4.30 2.42 8.38
C GLY A 35 5.30 1.36 7.95
N VAL A 36 5.00 0.13 8.36
CA VAL A 36 5.63 -1.11 7.90
C VAL A 36 4.57 -1.96 7.21
N CYS A 37 4.82 -2.34 5.96
CA CYS A 37 3.91 -3.14 5.15
C CYS A 37 4.44 -4.56 4.99
N LEU A 38 3.68 -5.54 5.49
CA LEU A 38 4.09 -6.95 5.61
C LEU A 38 2.96 -7.89 5.18
N ALA A 39 3.30 -9.16 4.94
CA ALA A 39 2.32 -10.22 4.81
C ALA A 39 1.57 -10.45 6.13
N SER A 40 0.28 -10.80 6.06
CA SER A 40 -0.63 -10.99 7.20
C SER A 40 -0.05 -11.87 8.31
N ARG A 41 0.59 -12.98 7.95
CA ARG A 41 1.22 -13.91 8.91
C ARG A 41 2.19 -13.26 9.92
N TRP A 42 2.74 -12.08 9.60
CA TRP A 42 3.72 -11.39 10.45
C TRP A 42 3.10 -10.41 11.44
N MET A 43 1.78 -10.21 11.40
CA MET A 43 1.12 -9.20 12.25
C MET A 43 1.41 -9.36 13.74
N PRO A 44 1.30 -10.56 14.35
CA PRO A 44 1.56 -10.71 15.78
C PRO A 44 2.99 -10.30 16.16
N GLN A 45 3.99 -10.85 15.47
CA GLN A 45 5.40 -10.58 15.78
C GLN A 45 5.77 -9.13 15.47
N ALA A 46 5.30 -8.59 14.34
CA ALA A 46 5.56 -7.20 13.96
C ALA A 46 4.98 -6.23 14.99
N ARG A 47 3.79 -6.53 15.53
CA ARG A 47 3.20 -5.72 16.62
C ARG A 47 4.05 -5.75 17.89
N GLU A 48 4.62 -6.90 18.25
CA GLU A 48 5.57 -6.98 19.37
C GLU A 48 6.81 -6.11 19.13
N TRP A 49 7.42 -6.19 17.95
CA TRP A 49 8.64 -5.43 17.62
C TRP A 49 8.38 -3.93 17.43
N LEU A 50 7.22 -3.54 16.93
CA LEU A 50 6.82 -2.14 16.84
C LEU A 50 6.40 -1.58 18.21
N GLY A 51 5.99 -2.44 19.15
CA GLY A 51 5.41 -2.04 20.41
C GLY A 51 3.94 -1.66 20.28
N GLY A 52 3.42 -0.84 21.18
CA GLY A 52 2.05 -0.33 21.11
C GLY A 52 1.78 0.53 19.88
N LYS A 53 0.51 0.92 19.68
CA LYS A 53 0.14 1.85 18.61
C LYS A 53 0.93 3.15 18.73
N GLY A 54 1.50 3.58 17.62
CA GLY A 54 2.39 4.75 17.57
C GLY A 54 2.34 5.44 16.21
N PRO A 55 3.31 6.33 15.90
CA PRO A 55 3.35 7.04 14.64
C PRO A 55 3.59 6.11 13.43
N THR A 56 4.32 5.00 13.63
CA THR A 56 4.57 4.00 12.59
C THR A 56 3.44 2.98 12.58
N ARG A 57 2.64 2.97 11.53
CA ARG A 57 1.49 2.07 11.36
C ARG A 57 1.94 0.67 10.96
N LEU A 58 1.23 -0.36 11.47
CA LEU A 58 1.37 -1.72 10.98
C LEU A 58 0.36 -1.97 9.87
N VAL A 59 0.85 -2.26 8.66
CA VAL A 59 0.05 -2.43 7.45
C VAL A 59 0.13 -3.88 7.01
N SER A 60 -1.02 -4.53 6.81
CA SER A 60 -1.09 -5.88 6.24
C SER A 60 -1.48 -5.83 4.77
N VAL A 61 -0.82 -6.64 3.93
CA VAL A 61 -1.36 -6.93 2.59
C VAL A 61 -2.42 -8.03 2.69
N ILE A 62 -3.46 -7.96 1.84
CA ILE A 62 -4.59 -8.90 1.80
C ILE A 62 -4.78 -9.39 0.37
N GLY A 63 -4.93 -10.71 0.19
CA GLY A 63 -5.05 -11.36 -1.11
C GLY A 63 -3.80 -11.21 -1.99
N PHE A 64 -2.68 -10.89 -1.38
CA PHE A 64 -1.45 -10.53 -2.07
C PHE A 64 -0.66 -11.76 -2.59
N PRO A 65 -0.04 -11.69 -3.80
CA PRO A 65 0.02 -10.49 -4.66
C PRO A 65 -1.03 -10.45 -5.78
N PHE A 66 -1.78 -11.50 -6.03
CA PHE A 66 -2.53 -11.68 -7.26
C PHE A 66 -4.03 -11.38 -7.15
N GLY A 67 -4.57 -11.25 -5.94
CA GLY A 67 -6.01 -11.09 -5.72
C GLY A 67 -6.86 -12.33 -6.00
N ALA A 68 -6.26 -13.39 -6.56
CA ALA A 68 -6.93 -14.63 -6.96
C ALA A 68 -7.28 -15.52 -5.75
N VAL A 69 -8.02 -14.96 -4.81
CA VAL A 69 -8.49 -15.59 -3.58
C VAL A 69 -9.95 -15.25 -3.41
N ALA A 70 -10.79 -16.25 -3.09
CA ALA A 70 -12.21 -16.02 -2.89
C ALA A 70 -12.49 -14.94 -1.84
N GLY A 71 -13.46 -14.06 -2.11
CA GLY A 71 -13.80 -12.90 -1.27
C GLY A 71 -13.93 -13.21 0.22
N PRO A 72 -14.67 -14.28 0.63
CA PRO A 72 -14.74 -14.67 2.05
C PRO A 72 -13.40 -15.01 2.69
N LEU A 73 -12.43 -15.55 1.94
CA LEU A 73 -11.08 -15.83 2.44
C LEU A 73 -10.24 -14.57 2.56
N LYS A 74 -10.38 -13.60 1.64
CA LYS A 74 -9.75 -12.28 1.78
C LYS A 74 -10.29 -11.55 3.00
N ARG A 75 -11.62 -11.59 3.22
CA ARG A 75 -12.23 -11.01 4.41
C ARG A 75 -11.68 -11.65 5.69
N ALA A 76 -11.63 -12.99 5.75
CA ALA A 76 -11.07 -13.69 6.90
C ALA A 76 -9.59 -13.36 7.15
N GLU A 77 -8.79 -13.18 6.09
CA GLU A 77 -7.40 -12.71 6.20
C GLU A 77 -7.33 -11.30 6.78
N ALA A 78 -8.22 -10.41 6.33
CA ALA A 78 -8.29 -9.02 6.81
C ALA A 78 -8.74 -8.95 8.28
N GLU A 79 -9.76 -9.72 8.68
CA GLU A 79 -10.23 -9.87 10.06
C GLU A 79 -9.08 -10.35 10.95
N TRP A 80 -8.43 -11.43 10.55
CA TRP A 80 -7.28 -11.98 11.30
C TRP A 80 -6.15 -10.94 11.44
N ALA A 81 -5.82 -10.22 10.38
CA ALA A 81 -4.79 -9.18 10.42
C ALA A 81 -5.16 -8.04 11.38
N ALA A 82 -6.42 -7.59 11.36
CA ALA A 82 -6.95 -6.56 12.25
C ALA A 82 -6.88 -6.98 13.73
N GLU A 83 -7.32 -8.19 14.04
CA GLU A 83 -7.26 -8.78 15.39
C GLU A 83 -5.84 -8.90 15.93
N HIS A 84 -4.85 -9.06 15.02
CA HIS A 84 -3.44 -9.22 15.37
C HIS A 84 -2.62 -7.93 15.19
N GLY A 85 -3.30 -6.78 15.15
CA GLY A 85 -2.68 -5.49 15.31
C GLY A 85 -2.38 -4.72 14.04
N ALA A 86 -2.88 -5.15 12.87
CA ALA A 86 -2.88 -4.29 11.69
C ALA A 86 -3.68 -3.02 11.96
N GLU A 87 -3.23 -1.91 11.42
CA GLU A 87 -3.86 -0.59 11.54
C GLU A 87 -4.33 -0.06 10.18
N GLU A 88 -3.82 -0.62 9.08
CA GLU A 88 -4.21 -0.33 7.71
C GLU A 88 -4.09 -1.62 6.86
N LEU A 89 -4.86 -1.71 5.79
CA LEU A 89 -4.91 -2.89 4.92
C LEU A 89 -4.64 -2.49 3.46
N ASP A 90 -3.69 -3.16 2.80
CA ASP A 90 -3.41 -3.02 1.37
C ASP A 90 -4.02 -4.21 0.63
N VAL A 91 -5.15 -4.02 -0.06
CA VAL A 91 -5.97 -5.10 -0.63
C VAL A 91 -5.75 -5.24 -2.13
N VAL A 92 -5.47 -6.46 -2.58
CA VAL A 92 -5.50 -6.80 -4.01
C VAL A 92 -6.92 -7.28 -4.36
N PRO A 93 -7.61 -6.60 -5.29
CA PRO A 93 -8.97 -6.97 -5.68
C PRO A 93 -8.96 -8.26 -6.51
N ASP A 94 -10.11 -8.86 -6.70
CA ASP A 94 -10.29 -9.91 -7.70
C ASP A 94 -10.39 -9.28 -9.09
N PHE A 95 -9.29 -9.30 -9.83
CA PHE A 95 -9.23 -8.77 -11.18
C PHE A 95 -10.09 -9.54 -12.18
N ALA A 96 -10.43 -10.83 -11.92
CA ALA A 96 -11.33 -11.57 -12.77
C ALA A 96 -12.76 -11.00 -12.70
N LEU A 97 -13.24 -10.63 -11.51
CA LEU A 97 -14.53 -9.96 -11.36
C LEU A 97 -14.58 -8.64 -12.15
N LEU A 98 -13.49 -7.87 -12.13
CA LEU A 98 -13.38 -6.63 -12.90
C LEU A 98 -13.48 -6.89 -14.40
N LEU A 99 -12.68 -7.84 -14.91
CA LEU A 99 -12.58 -8.13 -16.34
C LEU A 99 -13.86 -8.79 -16.89
N ASP A 100 -14.57 -9.53 -16.06
CA ASP A 100 -15.87 -10.13 -16.38
C ASP A 100 -17.06 -9.16 -16.24
N GLY A 101 -16.79 -7.88 -15.90
CA GLY A 101 -17.82 -6.86 -15.73
C GLY A 101 -18.71 -7.04 -14.49
N GLN A 102 -18.25 -7.81 -13.50
CA GLN A 102 -19.01 -8.09 -12.27
C GLN A 102 -18.76 -7.00 -11.19
N ALA A 103 -19.03 -5.75 -11.54
CA ALA A 103 -18.72 -4.60 -10.68
C ALA A 103 -19.40 -4.67 -9.30
N THR A 104 -20.62 -5.19 -9.22
CA THR A 104 -21.34 -5.36 -7.95
C THR A 104 -20.63 -6.37 -7.04
N ALA A 105 -20.24 -7.53 -7.55
CA ALA A 105 -19.53 -8.53 -6.77
C ALA A 105 -18.17 -8.02 -6.29
N LEU A 106 -17.47 -7.25 -7.13
CA LEU A 106 -16.21 -6.61 -6.78
C LEU A 106 -16.40 -5.53 -5.70
N HIS A 107 -17.47 -4.74 -5.79
CA HIS A 107 -17.87 -3.78 -4.76
C HIS A 107 -18.12 -4.49 -3.43
N ASP A 108 -18.90 -5.55 -3.43
CA ASP A 108 -19.25 -6.30 -2.22
C ASP A 108 -18.04 -6.94 -1.56
N GLU A 109 -17.06 -7.42 -2.36
CA GLU A 109 -15.77 -7.91 -1.85
C GLU A 109 -15.02 -6.80 -1.09
N LEU A 110 -14.91 -5.62 -1.68
CA LEU A 110 -14.15 -4.51 -1.08
C LEU A 110 -14.89 -3.91 0.11
N ALA A 111 -16.20 -3.70 0.00
CA ALA A 111 -17.03 -3.16 1.07
C ALA A 111 -16.99 -4.05 2.32
N ALA A 112 -17.04 -5.37 2.14
CA ALA A 112 -16.94 -6.33 3.25
C ALA A 112 -15.61 -6.20 4.04
N ILE A 113 -14.52 -5.76 3.40
CA ILE A 113 -13.24 -5.51 4.06
C ILE A 113 -13.22 -4.11 4.70
N VAL A 114 -13.76 -3.10 4.01
CA VAL A 114 -13.86 -1.72 4.53
C VAL A 114 -14.70 -1.66 5.80
N GLU A 115 -15.77 -2.46 5.89
CA GLU A 115 -16.63 -2.60 7.08
C GLU A 115 -15.90 -3.02 8.36
N LEU A 116 -14.68 -3.58 8.26
CA LEU A 116 -13.84 -3.87 9.42
C LEU A 116 -13.33 -2.60 10.14
N GLY A 117 -13.53 -1.43 9.55
CA GLY A 117 -13.23 -0.12 10.14
C GLY A 117 -11.76 0.29 10.09
N LEU A 118 -10.90 -0.44 9.39
CA LEU A 118 -9.52 -0.03 9.13
C LEU A 118 -9.41 0.70 7.78
N PRO A 119 -8.51 1.70 7.64
CA PRO A 119 -8.21 2.30 6.34
C PRO A 119 -7.76 1.25 5.33
N VAL A 120 -8.47 1.13 4.21
CA VAL A 120 -8.17 0.22 3.12
C VAL A 120 -7.47 0.97 1.99
N LYS A 121 -6.40 0.39 1.45
CA LYS A 121 -5.71 0.85 0.25
C LYS A 121 -5.94 -0.18 -0.86
N LEU A 122 -6.65 0.22 -1.91
CA LEU A 122 -6.95 -0.62 -3.06
C LEU A 122 -5.75 -0.66 -4.02
N ILE A 123 -5.20 -1.83 -4.25
CA ILE A 123 -4.09 -2.05 -5.20
C ILE A 123 -4.66 -2.21 -6.61
N LEU A 124 -4.26 -1.32 -7.52
CA LEU A 124 -4.89 -1.20 -8.84
C LEU A 124 -4.11 -1.89 -9.95
N GLU A 125 -2.80 -2.13 -9.79
CA GLU A 125 -1.91 -2.49 -10.91
C GLU A 125 -2.10 -1.54 -12.12
N SER A 126 -2.13 -0.23 -11.84
CA SER A 126 -2.59 0.82 -12.75
C SER A 126 -1.87 0.86 -14.10
N ALA A 127 -0.61 0.41 -14.12
CA ALA A 127 0.20 0.33 -15.35
C ALA A 127 -0.13 -0.89 -16.24
N GLN A 128 -0.97 -1.82 -15.75
CA GLN A 128 -1.32 -3.07 -16.44
C GLN A 128 -2.77 -3.11 -16.89
N LEU A 129 -3.61 -2.19 -16.42
CA LEU A 129 -5.02 -2.13 -16.77
C LEU A 129 -5.26 -1.17 -17.94
N GLU A 130 -6.15 -1.57 -18.82
CA GLU A 130 -6.73 -0.68 -19.81
C GLU A 130 -7.49 0.48 -19.15
N ALA A 131 -7.62 1.60 -19.86
CA ALA A 131 -8.16 2.85 -19.31
C ALA A 131 -9.54 2.67 -18.66
N THR A 132 -10.45 1.99 -19.37
CA THR A 132 -11.83 1.77 -18.91
C THR A 132 -11.91 0.83 -17.71
N ALA A 133 -11.09 -0.21 -17.66
CA ALA A 133 -11.02 -1.12 -16.53
C ALA A 133 -10.47 -0.41 -15.28
N LEU A 134 -9.45 0.44 -15.44
CA LEU A 134 -8.91 1.24 -14.35
C LEU A 134 -9.95 2.22 -13.80
N GLU A 135 -10.67 2.92 -14.67
CA GLU A 135 -11.75 3.83 -14.28
C GLU A 135 -12.85 3.11 -13.50
N THR A 136 -13.29 1.95 -13.99
CA THR A 136 -14.27 1.12 -13.31
C THR A 136 -13.79 0.68 -11.93
N LEU A 137 -12.54 0.17 -11.83
CA LEU A 137 -11.99 -0.28 -10.55
C LEU A 137 -11.85 0.86 -9.54
N VAL A 138 -11.46 2.05 -10.01
CA VAL A 138 -11.39 3.25 -9.15
C VAL A 138 -12.76 3.63 -8.63
N GLU A 139 -13.79 3.73 -9.48
CA GLU A 139 -15.16 4.10 -9.03
C GLU A 139 -15.71 3.05 -8.05
N VAL A 140 -15.55 1.75 -8.34
CA VAL A 140 -15.96 0.67 -7.43
C VAL A 140 -15.25 0.80 -6.07
N GLY A 141 -13.95 1.04 -6.07
CA GLY A 141 -13.19 1.23 -4.83
C GLY A 141 -13.64 2.45 -4.04
N LEU A 142 -13.86 3.58 -4.72
CA LEU A 142 -14.32 4.81 -4.09
C LEU A 142 -15.73 4.65 -3.48
N ASP A 143 -16.62 3.92 -4.16
CA ASP A 143 -17.98 3.67 -3.68
C ASP A 143 -18.00 2.65 -2.52
N ALA A 144 -17.07 1.69 -2.51
CA ALA A 144 -16.85 0.81 -1.37
C ALA A 144 -16.20 1.54 -0.16
N GLY A 145 -15.69 2.75 -0.33
CA GLY A 145 -15.15 3.57 0.77
C GLY A 145 -13.67 3.36 1.06
N VAL A 146 -12.85 2.98 0.05
CA VAL A 146 -11.40 2.85 0.27
C VAL A 146 -10.76 4.20 0.62
N ALA A 147 -9.78 4.18 1.52
CA ALA A 147 -9.06 5.37 1.98
C ALA A 147 -7.93 5.79 1.03
N PHE A 148 -7.40 4.85 0.25
CA PHE A 148 -6.33 5.10 -0.72
C PHE A 148 -6.52 4.28 -2.00
N LEU A 149 -6.07 4.87 -3.11
CA LEU A 149 -5.73 4.15 -4.34
C LEU A 149 -4.21 3.92 -4.35
N LYS A 150 -3.80 2.67 -4.53
CA LYS A 150 -2.39 2.27 -4.58
C LYS A 150 -2.03 1.82 -5.99
N THR A 151 -0.95 2.37 -6.57
CA THR A 151 -0.57 2.13 -7.97
C THR A 151 -0.36 0.66 -8.30
N GLY A 152 0.32 -0.11 -7.44
CA GLY A 152 0.58 -1.53 -7.70
C GLY A 152 1.15 -2.28 -6.50
N THR A 153 1.35 -3.59 -6.66
CA THR A 153 1.99 -4.48 -5.67
C THR A 153 3.48 -4.22 -5.51
N GLY A 154 4.13 -3.71 -6.55
CA GLY A 154 5.59 -3.60 -6.65
C GLY A 154 6.25 -4.80 -7.35
N LEU A 155 5.48 -5.79 -7.81
CA LEU A 155 5.95 -6.93 -8.62
C LEU A 155 5.78 -6.66 -10.12
N GLY A 156 4.92 -5.72 -10.48
CA GLY A 156 4.70 -5.25 -11.85
C GLY A 156 5.63 -4.07 -12.23
N PRO A 157 5.22 -3.28 -13.24
CA PRO A 157 5.95 -2.09 -13.66
C PRO A 157 6.13 -1.08 -12.53
N ALA A 158 7.16 -0.24 -12.64
CA ALA A 158 7.40 0.83 -11.68
C ALA A 158 6.31 1.90 -11.76
N ALA A 159 5.90 2.43 -10.61
CA ALA A 159 4.99 3.57 -10.55
C ALA A 159 5.63 4.82 -11.17
N THR A 160 4.87 5.55 -11.97
CA THR A 160 5.31 6.79 -12.61
C THR A 160 4.54 8.00 -12.09
N PRO A 161 5.08 9.23 -12.22
CA PRO A 161 4.33 10.46 -11.95
C PRO A 161 3.03 10.57 -12.76
N ALA A 162 2.99 10.03 -13.98
CA ALA A 162 1.79 10.01 -14.82
C ALA A 162 0.70 9.12 -14.22
N ASP A 163 1.05 7.92 -13.70
CA ASP A 163 0.10 7.05 -13.01
C ASP A 163 -0.50 7.74 -11.80
N VAL A 164 0.35 8.36 -10.96
CA VAL A 164 -0.10 9.09 -9.76
C VAL A 164 -1.02 10.26 -10.14
N GLY A 165 -0.64 11.03 -11.16
CA GLY A 165 -1.46 12.15 -11.67
C GLY A 165 -2.83 11.68 -12.12
N ARG A 166 -2.88 10.60 -12.91
CA ARG A 166 -4.13 9.99 -13.38
C ARG A 166 -5.01 9.51 -12.21
N LEU A 167 -4.43 8.79 -11.25
CA LEU A 167 -5.18 8.33 -10.09
C LEU A 167 -5.72 9.49 -9.25
N ARG A 168 -4.95 10.57 -9.11
CA ARG A 168 -5.41 11.78 -8.42
C ARG A 168 -6.60 12.43 -9.12
N GLU A 169 -6.57 12.49 -10.46
CA GLU A 169 -7.71 13.01 -11.25
C GLU A 169 -8.94 12.13 -11.08
N LEU A 170 -8.81 10.81 -11.16
CA LEU A 170 -9.91 9.86 -10.98
C LEU A 170 -10.45 9.86 -9.54
N ALA A 171 -9.58 10.00 -8.54
CA ALA A 171 -9.98 10.06 -7.14
C ALA A 171 -10.83 11.30 -6.80
N ARG A 172 -10.70 12.40 -7.54
CA ARG A 172 -11.46 13.67 -7.34
C ARG A 172 -11.43 14.17 -5.89
N GLY A 173 -10.36 13.89 -5.17
CA GLY A 173 -10.20 14.25 -3.76
C GLY A 173 -10.98 13.38 -2.77
N ARG A 174 -11.64 12.29 -3.20
CA ARG A 174 -12.41 11.37 -2.34
C ARG A 174 -11.50 10.46 -1.50
N CYS A 175 -10.29 10.17 -1.96
CA CYS A 175 -9.30 9.37 -1.24
C CYS A 175 -7.88 9.83 -1.54
N ALA A 176 -6.90 9.30 -0.80
CA ALA A 176 -5.49 9.58 -0.96
C ALA A 176 -4.82 8.64 -1.99
N ILE A 177 -3.59 8.96 -2.42
CA ILE A 177 -2.83 8.15 -3.37
C ILE A 177 -1.57 7.61 -2.70
N LYS A 178 -1.37 6.28 -2.80
CA LYS A 178 -0.13 5.61 -2.44
C LYS A 178 0.60 5.18 -3.71
N ALA A 179 1.80 5.71 -3.94
CA ALA A 179 2.68 5.21 -4.99
C ALA A 179 3.53 4.05 -4.46
N SER A 180 3.57 2.94 -5.18
CA SER A 180 4.44 1.80 -4.87
C SER A 180 4.83 1.03 -6.12
N GLY A 181 6.03 0.44 -6.07
CA GLY A 181 6.67 -0.23 -7.19
C GLY A 181 7.81 0.59 -7.78
N GLY A 182 9.02 0.02 -7.79
CA GLY A 182 10.17 0.59 -8.45
C GLY A 182 10.77 1.86 -7.85
N ILE A 183 10.35 2.30 -6.67
CA ILE A 183 10.88 3.52 -6.00
C ILE A 183 12.26 3.19 -5.42
N ARG A 184 13.33 3.65 -6.09
CA ARG A 184 14.70 3.24 -5.80
C ARG A 184 15.62 4.36 -5.34
N ASP A 185 15.30 5.60 -5.69
CA ASP A 185 16.11 6.80 -5.43
C ASP A 185 15.25 7.99 -5.01
N LEU A 186 15.90 9.04 -4.53
CA LEU A 186 15.25 10.21 -4.00
C LEU A 186 14.51 11.02 -5.08
N ASP A 187 15.08 11.13 -6.27
CA ASP A 187 14.51 11.94 -7.35
C ASP A 187 13.18 11.33 -7.82
N GLY A 188 13.14 10.00 -8.01
CA GLY A 188 11.92 9.28 -8.32
C GLY A 188 10.87 9.41 -7.22
N ALA A 189 11.27 9.31 -5.95
CA ALA A 189 10.37 9.50 -4.81
C ALA A 189 9.77 10.92 -4.78
N LEU A 190 10.61 11.95 -5.00
CA LEU A 190 10.18 13.35 -5.03
C LEU A 190 9.24 13.63 -6.21
N ALA A 191 9.50 13.05 -7.37
CA ALA A 191 8.63 13.19 -8.55
C ALA A 191 7.23 12.61 -8.30
N LEU A 192 7.13 11.45 -7.64
CA LEU A 192 5.85 10.84 -7.27
C LEU A 192 5.08 11.69 -6.24
N VAL A 193 5.77 12.26 -5.25
CA VAL A 193 5.16 13.19 -4.28
C VAL A 193 4.68 14.46 -4.98
N ALA A 194 5.47 15.03 -5.87
CA ALA A 194 5.09 16.22 -6.65
C ALA A 194 3.85 15.95 -7.53
N ALA A 195 3.70 14.73 -8.07
CA ALA A 195 2.51 14.32 -8.82
C ALA A 195 1.25 14.14 -7.95
N GLY A 196 1.41 14.05 -6.61
CA GLY A 196 0.29 13.98 -5.68
C GLY A 196 0.22 12.72 -4.82
N ALA A 197 1.27 11.88 -4.80
CA ALA A 197 1.33 10.78 -3.85
C ALA A 197 1.48 11.32 -2.42
N SER A 198 0.60 10.91 -1.54
CA SER A 198 0.66 11.20 -0.10
C SER A 198 1.28 10.07 0.71
N ARG A 199 1.60 8.94 0.07
CA ARG A 199 2.26 7.79 0.66
C ARG A 199 3.16 7.11 -0.37
N LEU A 200 4.32 6.63 0.06
CA LEU A 200 5.30 5.91 -0.77
C LEU A 200 5.56 4.51 -0.20
N GLY A 201 5.24 3.47 -0.96
CA GLY A 201 5.56 2.08 -0.60
C GLY A 201 6.89 1.65 -1.22
N THR A 202 7.90 1.39 -0.40
CA THR A 202 9.23 1.00 -0.87
C THR A 202 9.95 0.08 0.12
N SER A 203 10.80 -0.82 -0.38
CA SER A 203 11.74 -1.60 0.43
C SER A 203 13.07 -0.87 0.67
N ARG A 204 13.20 0.37 0.20
CA ARG A 204 14.45 1.16 0.27
C ARG A 204 14.29 2.44 1.11
N GLY A 205 13.39 2.44 2.08
CA GLY A 205 13.08 3.61 2.91
C GLY A 205 14.31 4.24 3.54
N GLY A 206 15.19 3.44 4.16
CA GLY A 206 16.42 3.91 4.78
C GLY A 206 17.36 4.63 3.79
N LEU A 207 17.52 4.07 2.58
CA LEU A 207 18.37 4.68 1.54
C LEU A 207 17.82 6.04 1.06
N LEU A 208 16.49 6.16 0.94
CA LEU A 208 15.85 7.43 0.56
C LEU A 208 16.09 8.52 1.62
N VAL A 209 15.94 8.18 2.89
CA VAL A 209 16.18 9.13 4.01
C VAL A 209 17.65 9.53 4.08
N GLU A 210 18.58 8.59 3.91
CA GLU A 210 20.01 8.91 3.87
C GLU A 210 20.37 9.83 2.70
N ALA A 211 19.83 9.56 1.49
CA ALA A 211 20.04 10.40 0.32
C ALA A 211 19.52 11.82 0.57
N GLN A 212 18.36 11.97 1.18
CA GLN A 212 17.80 13.27 1.53
C GLN A 212 18.65 14.03 2.55
N ARG A 213 19.16 13.35 3.59
CA ARG A 213 20.05 13.96 4.58
C ARG A 213 21.34 14.46 3.94
N ARG A 214 21.90 13.73 2.97
CA ARG A 214 23.10 14.15 2.22
C ARG A 214 22.81 15.40 1.37
N ALA A 215 21.70 15.42 0.64
CA ALA A 215 21.29 16.57 -0.17
C ALA A 215 21.08 17.84 0.68
N GLY A 216 20.49 17.73 1.88
CA GLY A 216 20.27 18.86 2.78
C GLY A 216 21.52 19.38 3.51
N ARG A 217 22.64 18.63 3.50
CA ARG A 217 23.92 19.07 4.07
C ARG A 217 24.82 19.75 3.05
N GLY A 218 24.48 19.68 1.76
CA GLY A 218 25.25 20.27 0.67
C GLY A 218 24.66 21.56 0.12
N ALA A 219 23.54 22.00 0.66
CA ALA A 219 22.86 23.26 0.37
C ALA A 219 23.06 24.25 1.53
#